data_4ca6244820bf4e3e07546953275ec1e2
#
_entry.id   4ca6244820bf4e3e07546953275ec1e2
#
_cell.length_a   1.000
_cell.length_b   1.000
_cell.length_c   1.000
_cell.angle_alpha   90.00
_cell.angle_beta   90.00
_cell.angle_gamma   90.00
#
_symmetry.space_group_name_H-M   'P 1'
#
loop_
_entity.id
_entity.type
_entity.pdbx_description
1 polymer ?
#
loop_
_entity_poly.entity_id
_entity_poly.type
_entity_poly.pdbx_seq_one_letter_code
_entity_poly.pdbx_strand_id
1 'polypeptide(L)'
;EGVLALDGMGEILGALSAASGDIPTIAAVMGPCPGGLAVAAAQSDFVLMCGPKAGLYMNGPAVVAASERKTLEPSVIGGAGVHTEETGLAAFAFEGEAECAAGIRQLLGYLPDSADAPVFPFDGRDDANRTDEGLDRLAESMDAGYDMHAVIASVMDAGSVLETSAAYAPGMFTGFARLTGYNVGVVANAEPLMDADMASKAARFVRLCDAFSIPLITF
;
A
#
# COMPACT_ATOMS: atom_id res chain seq x y z
N GLU A 1 12.32 -32.67 -10.89
CA GLU A 1 12.25 -31.28 -10.35
C GLU A 1 10.81 -30.82 -10.08
N GLY A 2 9.80 -31.18 -10.93
CA GLY A 2 8.45 -30.62 -10.86
C GLY A 2 7.75 -30.78 -9.51
N VAL A 3 7.68 -31.98 -8.95
CA VAL A 3 6.96 -32.24 -7.68
C VAL A 3 7.68 -31.61 -6.50
N LEU A 4 9.02 -31.66 -6.44
CA LEU A 4 9.80 -31.04 -5.37
C LEU A 4 9.73 -29.51 -5.41
N ALA A 5 9.65 -28.91 -6.61
CA ALA A 5 9.47 -27.47 -6.74
C ALA A 5 8.06 -27.03 -6.29
N LEU A 6 7.05 -27.85 -6.55
CA LEU A 6 5.68 -27.60 -6.09
C LEU A 6 5.58 -27.72 -4.56
N ASP A 7 6.23 -28.72 -3.98
CA ASP A 7 6.32 -28.92 -2.53
C ASP A 7 6.97 -27.72 -1.84
N GLY A 8 8.17 -27.31 -2.28
CA GLY A 8 8.85 -26.12 -1.76
C GLY A 8 8.06 -24.82 -1.93
N MET A 9 7.27 -24.68 -3.03
CA MET A 9 6.36 -23.55 -3.18
C MET A 9 5.23 -23.62 -2.16
N GLY A 10 4.69 -24.82 -1.89
CA GLY A 10 3.69 -25.04 -0.86
C GLY A 10 4.18 -24.64 0.53
N GLU A 11 5.43 -24.95 0.88
CA GLU A 11 6.04 -24.53 2.14
C GLU A 11 6.14 -23.00 2.26
N ILE A 12 6.54 -22.30 1.18
CA ILE A 12 6.61 -20.85 1.16
C ILE A 12 5.22 -20.22 1.38
N LEU A 13 4.22 -20.68 0.62
CA LEU A 13 2.86 -20.18 0.72
C LEU A 13 2.25 -20.46 2.10
N GLY A 14 2.52 -21.64 2.67
CA GLY A 14 2.09 -22.01 4.01
C GLY A 14 2.73 -21.12 5.10
N ALA A 15 4.03 -20.82 4.99
CA ALA A 15 4.72 -19.94 5.90
C ALA A 15 4.21 -18.49 5.83
N LEU A 16 3.98 -17.96 4.61
CA LEU A 16 3.40 -16.63 4.43
C LEU A 16 1.97 -16.57 4.99
N SER A 17 1.17 -17.60 4.76
CA SER A 17 -0.18 -17.69 5.33
C SER A 17 -0.17 -17.71 6.86
N ALA A 18 0.80 -18.40 7.47
CA ALA A 18 0.94 -18.44 8.92
C ALA A 18 1.42 -17.10 9.51
N ALA A 19 2.24 -16.35 8.76
CA ALA A 19 2.73 -15.04 9.16
C ALA A 19 1.69 -13.92 8.98
N SER A 20 0.66 -14.15 8.15
CA SER A 20 -0.35 -13.16 7.83
C SER A 20 -1.16 -12.75 9.08
N GLY A 21 -1.15 -11.47 9.40
CA GLY A 21 -1.80 -10.91 10.58
C GLY A 21 -1.03 -11.08 11.90
N ASP A 22 0.13 -11.76 11.87
CA ASP A 22 1.03 -11.87 13.02
C ASP A 22 2.21 -10.89 12.91
N ILE A 23 2.86 -10.87 11.75
CA ILE A 23 3.93 -9.92 11.42
C ILE A 23 3.64 -9.23 10.08
N PRO A 24 3.98 -7.93 9.92
CA PRO A 24 3.85 -7.24 8.63
C PRO A 24 4.75 -7.89 7.56
N THR A 25 4.19 -8.12 6.39
CA THR A 25 4.88 -8.73 5.26
C THR A 25 4.96 -7.77 4.07
N ILE A 26 6.15 -7.63 3.48
CA ILE A 26 6.42 -6.73 2.35
C ILE A 26 7.08 -7.50 1.21
N ALA A 27 6.46 -7.50 0.04
CA ALA A 27 7.03 -8.06 -1.18
C ALA A 27 7.59 -6.95 -2.08
N ALA A 28 8.89 -6.93 -2.31
CA ALA A 28 9.54 -6.04 -3.27
C ALA A 28 9.82 -6.79 -4.58
N VAL A 29 9.05 -6.48 -5.62
CA VAL A 29 9.16 -7.09 -6.94
C VAL A 29 10.16 -6.30 -7.77
N MET A 30 11.38 -6.84 -7.93
CA MET A 30 12.50 -6.17 -8.60
C MET A 30 12.78 -6.68 -10.03
N GLY A 31 12.00 -7.66 -10.47
CA GLY A 31 12.12 -8.28 -11.78
C GLY A 31 10.89 -9.09 -12.14
N PRO A 32 10.95 -9.90 -13.21
CA PRO A 32 9.84 -10.78 -13.58
C PRO A 32 9.52 -11.80 -12.47
N CYS A 33 8.31 -11.76 -11.97
CA CYS A 33 7.80 -12.61 -10.91
C CYS A 33 6.55 -13.38 -11.40
N PRO A 34 6.70 -14.53 -12.08
CA PRO A 34 5.58 -15.30 -12.62
C PRO A 34 5.10 -16.42 -11.70
N GLY A 35 3.85 -16.86 -11.90
CA GLY A 35 3.31 -18.09 -11.33
C GLY A 35 3.23 -18.11 -9.82
N GLY A 36 3.72 -19.17 -9.17
CA GLY A 36 3.64 -19.36 -7.71
C GLY A 36 4.31 -18.23 -6.91
N LEU A 37 5.40 -17.65 -7.40
CA LEU A 37 6.03 -16.50 -6.78
C LEU A 37 5.13 -15.25 -6.83
N ALA A 38 4.34 -15.09 -7.90
CA ALA A 38 3.37 -14.01 -7.96
C ALA A 38 2.27 -14.18 -6.91
N VAL A 39 1.82 -15.41 -6.68
CA VAL A 39 0.86 -15.73 -5.60
C VAL A 39 1.47 -15.42 -4.24
N ALA A 40 2.73 -15.82 -4.01
CA ALA A 40 3.44 -15.54 -2.77
C ALA A 40 3.57 -14.01 -2.52
N ALA A 41 3.97 -13.24 -3.53
CA ALA A 41 4.04 -11.79 -3.42
C ALA A 41 2.67 -11.16 -3.15
N ALA A 42 1.61 -11.64 -3.80
CA ALA A 42 0.24 -11.14 -3.63
C ALA A 42 -0.38 -11.48 -2.25
N GLN A 43 0.17 -12.44 -1.52
CA GLN A 43 -0.23 -12.73 -0.13
C GLN A 43 0.37 -11.75 0.89
N SER A 44 1.38 -10.97 0.50
CA SER A 44 1.98 -9.98 1.39
C SER A 44 1.04 -8.81 1.65
N ASP A 45 1.19 -8.19 2.81
CA ASP A 45 0.39 -7.02 3.19
C ASP A 45 0.66 -5.82 2.27
N PHE A 46 1.91 -5.69 1.83
CA PHE A 46 2.32 -4.68 0.87
C PHE A 46 3.12 -5.29 -0.28
N VAL A 47 2.75 -4.91 -1.50
CA VAL A 47 3.51 -5.19 -2.71
C VAL A 47 4.08 -3.89 -3.25
N LEU A 48 5.39 -3.88 -3.50
CA LEU A 48 6.14 -2.76 -4.06
C LEU A 48 6.72 -3.18 -5.40
N MET A 49 6.49 -2.39 -6.46
CA MET A 49 7.06 -2.61 -7.78
C MET A 49 8.32 -1.76 -7.94
N CYS A 50 9.47 -2.37 -8.21
CA CYS A 50 10.77 -1.72 -8.15
C CYS A 50 11.48 -1.78 -9.50
N GLY A 51 11.53 -0.65 -10.18
CA GLY A 51 12.20 -0.48 -11.46
C GLY A 51 11.41 -0.96 -12.68
N PRO A 52 11.87 -0.63 -13.88
CA PRO A 52 11.12 -0.82 -15.12
C PRO A 52 10.98 -2.29 -15.56
N LYS A 53 11.72 -3.20 -14.93
CA LYS A 53 11.66 -4.65 -15.21
C LYS A 53 10.77 -5.39 -14.23
N ALA A 54 10.24 -4.73 -13.21
CA ALA A 54 9.32 -5.33 -12.25
C ALA A 54 8.05 -5.78 -12.97
N GLY A 55 7.69 -7.05 -12.77
CA GLY A 55 6.50 -7.62 -13.39
C GLY A 55 5.94 -8.74 -12.53
N LEU A 56 4.65 -8.69 -12.27
CA LEU A 56 3.92 -9.63 -11.44
C LEU A 56 2.76 -10.22 -12.26
N TYR A 57 2.79 -11.52 -12.56
CA TYR A 57 1.77 -12.15 -13.38
C TYR A 57 1.63 -13.66 -13.09
N MET A 58 0.40 -14.19 -13.21
CA MET A 58 0.17 -15.63 -13.12
C MET A 58 0.82 -16.36 -14.30
N ASN A 59 0.61 -15.86 -15.51
CA ASN A 59 1.19 -16.37 -16.73
C ASN A 59 2.16 -15.35 -17.32
N GLY A 60 3.43 -15.72 -17.40
CA GLY A 60 4.45 -14.86 -18.01
C GLY A 60 4.22 -14.62 -19.51
N PRO A 61 4.89 -13.60 -20.10
CA PRO A 61 4.69 -13.17 -21.48
C PRO A 61 4.79 -14.32 -22.51
N ALA A 62 5.71 -15.26 -22.32
CA ALA A 62 5.87 -16.41 -23.21
C ALA A 62 4.65 -17.36 -23.18
N VAL A 63 4.04 -17.54 -22.02
CA VAL A 63 2.82 -18.37 -21.87
C VAL A 63 1.63 -17.68 -22.51
N VAL A 64 1.48 -16.39 -22.29
CA VAL A 64 0.42 -15.56 -22.91
C VAL A 64 0.56 -15.59 -24.44
N ALA A 65 1.77 -15.41 -24.96
CA ALA A 65 2.04 -15.47 -26.40
C ALA A 65 1.67 -16.83 -27.01
N ALA A 66 1.95 -17.92 -26.30
CA ALA A 66 1.61 -19.28 -26.76
C ALA A 66 0.10 -19.57 -26.71
N SER A 67 -0.61 -19.11 -25.69
CA SER A 67 -2.04 -19.37 -25.50
C SER A 67 -2.92 -18.47 -26.38
N GLU A 68 -2.61 -17.18 -26.44
CA GLU A 68 -3.44 -16.19 -27.11
C GLU A 68 -2.97 -15.87 -28.53
N ARG A 69 -1.81 -16.40 -28.96
CA ARG A 69 -1.18 -16.11 -30.24
C ARG A 69 -0.90 -14.59 -30.45
N LYS A 70 -0.68 -13.88 -29.35
CA LYS A 70 -0.36 -12.45 -29.32
C LYS A 70 0.90 -12.24 -28.49
N THR A 71 1.83 -11.48 -29.02
CA THR A 71 2.97 -11.01 -28.23
C THR A 71 2.58 -9.68 -27.59
N LEU A 72 2.56 -9.65 -26.25
CA LEU A 72 2.30 -8.45 -25.47
C LEU A 72 3.58 -8.09 -24.70
N GLU A 73 3.79 -6.80 -24.52
CA GLU A 73 4.89 -6.31 -23.68
C GLU A 73 4.64 -6.72 -22.23
N PRO A 74 5.68 -7.14 -21.48
CA PRO A 74 5.55 -7.56 -20.07
C PRO A 74 4.87 -6.52 -19.18
N SER A 75 5.14 -5.22 -19.46
CA SER A 75 4.54 -4.10 -18.72
C SER A 75 3.02 -4.01 -18.86
N VAL A 76 2.47 -4.43 -20.00
CA VAL A 76 1.03 -4.45 -20.28
C VAL A 76 0.35 -5.64 -19.60
N ILE A 77 1.08 -6.75 -19.39
CA ILE A 77 0.52 -7.95 -18.76
C ILE A 77 0.43 -7.81 -17.24
N GLY A 78 1.44 -7.21 -16.62
CA GLY A 78 1.52 -7.09 -15.16
C GLY A 78 2.71 -6.25 -14.72
N GLY A 79 2.93 -5.13 -15.39
CA GLY A 79 3.92 -4.13 -14.97
C GLY A 79 3.43 -3.28 -13.80
N ALA A 80 4.27 -2.33 -13.39
CA ALA A 80 3.98 -1.46 -12.26
C ALA A 80 2.65 -0.69 -12.42
N GLY A 81 2.41 -0.07 -13.60
CA GLY A 81 1.16 0.67 -13.86
C GLY A 81 -0.08 -0.19 -13.71
N VAL A 82 -0.08 -1.42 -14.25
CA VAL A 82 -1.21 -2.34 -14.10
C VAL A 82 -1.54 -2.58 -12.62
N HIS A 83 -0.53 -2.80 -11.78
CA HIS A 83 -0.76 -3.15 -10.39
C HIS A 83 -0.94 -1.96 -9.46
N THR A 84 -0.47 -0.77 -9.82
CA THR A 84 -0.68 0.44 -9.02
C THR A 84 -1.92 1.22 -9.42
N GLU A 85 -2.41 1.11 -10.68
CA GLU A 85 -3.49 1.94 -11.18
C GLU A 85 -4.78 1.15 -11.44
N GLU A 86 -4.67 -0.11 -11.97
CA GLU A 86 -5.84 -0.88 -12.40
C GLU A 86 -6.27 -1.92 -11.36
N THR A 87 -5.32 -2.68 -10.78
CA THR A 87 -5.66 -3.78 -9.85
C THR A 87 -5.56 -3.39 -8.38
N GLY A 88 -4.85 -2.30 -8.06
CA GLY A 88 -4.58 -1.87 -6.70
C GLY A 88 -3.79 -2.89 -5.86
N LEU A 89 -3.14 -3.88 -6.51
CA LEU A 89 -2.35 -4.89 -5.80
C LEU A 89 -1.06 -4.31 -5.24
N ALA A 90 -0.37 -3.45 -6.01
CA ALA A 90 0.84 -2.79 -5.56
C ALA A 90 0.52 -1.45 -4.89
N ALA A 91 1.02 -1.30 -3.67
CA ALA A 91 0.84 -0.07 -2.90
C ALA A 91 1.79 1.06 -3.38
N PHE A 92 2.95 0.69 -3.93
CA PHE A 92 3.96 1.63 -4.38
C PHE A 92 4.68 1.14 -5.64
N ALA A 93 5.12 2.10 -6.47
CA ALA A 93 6.07 1.87 -7.55
C ALA A 93 7.26 2.83 -7.40
N PHE A 94 8.46 2.34 -7.70
CA PHE A 94 9.71 3.08 -7.59
C PHE A 94 10.52 2.91 -8.88
N GLU A 95 11.27 3.95 -9.26
CA GLU A 95 12.10 3.94 -10.45
C GLU A 95 13.31 2.99 -10.31
N GLY A 96 13.80 2.75 -9.09
CA GLY A 96 14.96 1.92 -8.85
C GLY A 96 15.05 1.30 -7.46
N GLU A 97 16.04 0.42 -7.28
CA GLU A 97 16.24 -0.35 -6.05
C GLU A 97 16.53 0.54 -4.84
N ALA A 98 17.29 1.63 -5.03
CA ALA A 98 17.63 2.54 -3.93
C ALA A 98 16.40 3.25 -3.36
N GLU A 99 15.51 3.72 -4.24
CA GLU A 99 14.26 4.36 -3.86
C GLU A 99 13.30 3.34 -3.21
N CYS A 100 13.22 2.14 -3.78
CA CYS A 100 12.45 1.05 -3.20
C CYS A 100 12.93 0.72 -1.78
N ALA A 101 14.23 0.62 -1.57
CA ALA A 101 14.80 0.36 -0.23
C ALA A 101 14.49 1.51 0.76
N ALA A 102 14.49 2.76 0.29
CA ALA A 102 14.11 3.89 1.09
C ALA A 102 12.61 3.85 1.44
N GLY A 103 11.75 3.53 0.45
CA GLY A 103 10.31 3.36 0.64
C GLY A 103 9.96 2.25 1.64
N ILE A 104 10.67 1.11 1.57
CA ILE A 104 10.52 0.02 2.55
C ILE A 104 10.86 0.51 3.97
N ARG A 105 11.97 1.22 4.14
CA ARG A 105 12.35 1.77 5.46
C ARG A 105 11.34 2.78 5.97
N GLN A 106 10.81 3.62 5.09
CA GLN A 106 9.76 4.58 5.44
C GLN A 106 8.49 3.85 5.88
N LEU A 107 8.03 2.86 5.13
CA LEU A 107 6.85 2.06 5.45
C LEU A 107 7.00 1.32 6.78
N LEU A 108 8.15 0.69 7.03
CA LEU A 108 8.46 0.01 8.29
C LEU A 108 8.44 0.97 9.50
N GLY A 109 8.67 2.26 9.29
CA GLY A 109 8.55 3.28 10.35
C GLY A 109 7.11 3.53 10.84
N TYR A 110 6.10 3.00 10.15
CA TYR A 110 4.69 3.08 10.52
C TYR A 110 4.10 1.75 10.99
N LEU A 111 4.74 0.65 10.66
CA LEU A 111 4.24 -0.70 11.00
C LEU A 111 4.81 -1.16 12.34
N PRO A 112 4.06 -1.87 13.16
CA PRO A 112 4.59 -2.51 14.36
C PRO A 112 5.46 -3.72 14.00
N ASP A 113 6.27 -4.19 14.93
CA ASP A 113 7.09 -5.40 14.75
C ASP A 113 6.22 -6.67 14.68
N SER A 114 5.07 -6.66 15.35
CA SER A 114 4.04 -7.73 15.32
C SER A 114 2.68 -7.17 15.75
N ALA A 115 1.62 -7.94 15.56
CA ALA A 115 0.26 -7.57 15.96
C ALA A 115 0.13 -7.24 17.46
N ASP A 116 0.90 -7.90 18.30
CA ASP A 116 0.92 -7.72 19.77
C ASP A 116 2.04 -6.78 20.25
N ALA A 117 2.81 -6.16 19.34
CA ALA A 117 3.90 -5.30 19.71
C ALA A 117 3.42 -4.03 20.44
N PRO A 118 4.13 -3.59 21.50
CA PRO A 118 3.77 -2.36 22.18
C PRO A 118 4.00 -1.14 21.28
N VAL A 119 3.07 -0.20 21.30
CA VAL A 119 3.14 1.03 20.51
C VAL A 119 3.83 2.10 21.33
N PHE A 120 4.90 2.69 20.77
CA PHE A 120 5.62 3.82 21.36
C PHE A 120 5.46 5.07 20.48
N PRO A 121 5.30 6.26 21.08
CA PRO A 121 5.28 7.49 20.30
C PRO A 121 6.65 7.79 19.70
N PHE A 122 6.67 8.30 18.48
CA PHE A 122 7.87 8.79 17.83
C PHE A 122 8.32 10.14 18.44
N ASP A 123 9.64 10.33 18.58
CA ASP A 123 10.22 11.58 19.08
C ASP A 123 10.13 12.68 18.05
N GLY A 124 9.49 13.63 17.97
CA GLY A 124 9.36 14.68 16.92
C GLY A 124 7.91 14.97 16.59
N ARG A 125 7.06 14.73 17.58
CA ARG A 125 5.64 15.07 17.56
C ARG A 125 5.39 16.56 17.56
N ASP A 126 4.35 16.97 16.88
CA ASP A 126 3.82 18.32 16.93
C ASP A 126 3.17 18.64 18.30
N ASP A 127 3.00 19.93 18.59
CA ASP A 127 2.23 20.37 19.75
C ASP A 127 0.75 19.95 19.56
N ALA A 128 0.22 19.21 20.54
CA ALA A 128 -1.17 18.76 20.53
C ALA A 128 -2.20 19.92 20.52
N ASN A 129 -1.78 21.11 20.93
CA ASN A 129 -2.64 22.30 20.98
C ASN A 129 -2.38 23.27 19.81
N ARG A 130 -1.65 22.84 18.77
CA ARG A 130 -1.43 23.69 17.60
C ARG A 130 -2.77 24.02 16.91
N THR A 131 -2.85 25.20 16.36
CA THR A 131 -3.96 25.66 15.54
C THR A 131 -3.48 25.84 14.11
N ASP A 132 -4.36 25.63 13.15
CA ASP A 132 -4.05 25.84 11.73
C ASP A 132 -5.09 26.78 11.10
N GLU A 133 -4.67 28.01 10.84
CA GLU A 133 -5.50 29.01 10.14
C GLU A 133 -5.90 28.56 8.71
N GLY A 134 -5.18 27.59 8.13
CA GLY A 134 -5.51 27.00 6.84
C GLY A 134 -6.80 26.21 6.91
N LEU A 135 -7.03 25.46 7.99
CA LEU A 135 -8.30 24.72 8.22
C LEU A 135 -9.47 25.64 8.41
N ASP A 136 -9.30 26.74 9.15
CA ASP A 136 -10.35 27.74 9.33
C ASP A 136 -10.81 28.33 7.98
N ARG A 137 -9.85 28.67 7.12
CA ARG A 137 -10.14 29.16 5.75
C ARG A 137 -10.77 28.10 4.86
N LEU A 138 -10.35 26.84 4.99
CA LEU A 138 -10.99 25.71 4.28
C LEU A 138 -12.45 25.54 4.71
N ALA A 139 -12.75 25.62 6.00
CA ALA A 139 -14.10 25.52 6.53
C ALA A 139 -15.02 26.65 6.00
N GLU A 140 -14.47 27.86 5.79
CA GLU A 140 -15.21 28.98 5.19
C GLU A 140 -15.50 28.79 3.68
N SER A 141 -14.75 27.95 2.98
CA SER A 141 -14.82 27.72 1.52
C SER A 141 -15.39 26.36 1.10
N MET A 142 -16.02 25.62 2.00
CA MET A 142 -16.51 24.24 1.76
C MET A 142 -17.45 24.10 0.55
N ASP A 143 -18.21 25.12 0.21
CA ASP A 143 -19.10 25.12 -0.95
C ASP A 143 -18.36 25.06 -2.31
N ALA A 144 -17.08 25.42 -2.33
CA ALA A 144 -16.24 25.41 -3.55
C ALA A 144 -15.48 24.11 -3.79
N GLY A 145 -15.59 23.13 -2.86
CA GLY A 145 -14.75 21.94 -2.80
C GLY A 145 -13.45 22.21 -2.07
N TYR A 146 -12.89 21.18 -1.49
CA TYR A 146 -11.63 21.25 -0.74
C TYR A 146 -10.70 20.05 -1.06
N ASP A 147 -9.41 20.27 -0.88
CA ASP A 147 -8.41 19.23 -1.02
C ASP A 147 -8.30 18.42 0.29
N MET A 148 -8.75 17.17 0.24
CA MET A 148 -8.68 16.27 1.40
C MET A 148 -7.24 16.00 1.85
N HIS A 149 -6.27 15.98 0.93
CA HIS A 149 -4.87 15.81 1.29
C HIS A 149 -4.37 16.99 2.14
N ALA A 150 -4.81 18.22 1.84
CA ALA A 150 -4.49 19.38 2.65
C ALA A 150 -5.10 19.30 4.05
N VAL A 151 -6.34 18.81 4.17
CA VAL A 151 -7.00 18.57 5.46
C VAL A 151 -6.21 17.56 6.29
N ILE A 152 -5.87 16.41 5.72
CA ILE A 152 -5.09 15.36 6.39
C ILE A 152 -3.73 15.89 6.83
N ALA A 153 -3.01 16.57 5.92
CA ALA A 153 -1.68 17.12 6.23
C ALA A 153 -1.72 18.19 7.35
N SER A 154 -2.83 18.92 7.45
CA SER A 154 -3.02 19.92 8.50
C SER A 154 -3.34 19.30 9.86
N VAL A 155 -4.10 18.24 9.91
CA VAL A 155 -4.47 17.55 11.18
C VAL A 155 -3.34 16.68 11.72
N MET A 156 -2.62 15.97 10.83
CA MET A 156 -1.55 15.05 11.21
C MET A 156 -0.25 15.79 11.55
N ASP A 157 0.66 15.13 12.26
CA ASP A 157 1.99 15.67 12.55
C ASP A 157 2.71 16.03 11.25
N ALA A 158 3.36 17.18 11.20
CA ALA A 158 3.95 17.73 9.99
C ALA A 158 4.92 16.74 9.30
N GLY A 159 4.73 16.52 8.00
CA GLY A 159 5.57 15.63 7.19
C GLY A 159 5.45 14.15 7.52
N SER A 160 4.44 13.75 8.31
CA SER A 160 4.26 12.36 8.71
C SER A 160 3.31 11.56 7.81
N VAL A 161 2.69 12.18 6.82
CA VAL A 161 1.71 11.49 5.96
C VAL A 161 2.42 10.62 4.93
N LEU A 162 2.06 9.34 4.87
CA LEU A 162 2.48 8.36 3.87
C LEU A 162 1.24 7.74 3.22
N GLU A 163 0.85 8.26 2.07
CA GLU A 163 -0.27 7.70 1.30
C GLU A 163 0.11 6.36 0.69
N THR A 164 -0.78 5.36 0.79
CA THR A 164 -0.62 4.04 0.17
C THR A 164 -1.59 3.91 -1.00
N SER A 165 -1.17 3.20 -2.07
CA SER A 165 -2.01 2.96 -3.26
C SER A 165 -2.59 4.26 -3.86
N ALA A 166 -1.81 5.34 -3.88
CA ALA A 166 -2.27 6.66 -4.31
C ALA A 166 -2.85 6.67 -5.74
N ALA A 167 -2.28 5.87 -6.64
CA ALA A 167 -2.72 5.80 -8.03
C ALA A 167 -3.97 4.92 -8.26
N TYR A 168 -4.29 4.00 -7.33
CA TYR A 168 -5.49 3.18 -7.41
C TYR A 168 -6.66 3.87 -6.69
N ALA A 169 -7.79 3.99 -7.37
CA ALA A 169 -9.00 4.63 -6.83
C ALA A 169 -8.67 5.95 -6.08
N PRO A 170 -8.15 6.97 -6.79
CA PRO A 170 -7.60 8.19 -6.16
C PRO A 170 -8.64 9.03 -5.41
N GLY A 171 -9.94 8.80 -5.65
CA GLY A 171 -11.02 9.40 -4.87
C GLY A 171 -11.10 8.91 -3.41
N MET A 172 -10.33 7.88 -3.06
CA MET A 172 -10.19 7.36 -1.69
C MET A 172 -8.73 7.48 -1.23
N PHE A 173 -8.49 8.26 -0.20
CA PHE A 173 -7.21 8.29 0.50
C PHE A 173 -7.11 7.09 1.45
N THR A 174 -6.00 6.38 1.41
CA THR A 174 -5.57 5.43 2.43
C THR A 174 -4.10 5.63 2.71
N GLY A 175 -3.70 5.62 3.97
CA GLY A 175 -2.29 5.83 4.29
C GLY A 175 -2.03 5.85 5.78
N PHE A 176 -0.77 5.97 6.12
CA PHE A 176 -0.31 6.12 7.50
C PHE A 176 0.05 7.58 7.77
N ALA A 177 -0.09 7.97 9.01
CA ALA A 177 0.38 9.26 9.50
C ALA A 177 0.77 9.14 10.98
N ARG A 178 1.22 10.24 11.57
CA ARG A 178 1.38 10.35 13.01
C ARG A 178 0.47 11.41 13.57
N LEU A 179 -0.05 11.14 14.76
CA LEU A 179 -0.80 12.11 15.53
C LEU A 179 -0.21 12.15 16.95
N THR A 180 0.36 13.28 17.34
CA THR A 180 1.12 13.42 18.59
C THR A 180 2.22 12.36 18.76
N GLY A 181 2.86 11.97 17.66
CA GLY A 181 3.92 10.95 17.59
C GLY A 181 3.42 9.51 17.47
N TYR A 182 2.15 9.22 17.65
CA TYR A 182 1.60 7.85 17.50
C TYR A 182 1.26 7.56 16.04
N ASN A 183 1.66 6.39 15.55
CA ASN A 183 1.28 5.93 14.22
C ASN A 183 -0.22 5.64 14.17
N VAL A 184 -0.87 6.15 13.14
CA VAL A 184 -2.30 5.97 12.86
C VAL A 184 -2.52 5.64 11.40
N GLY A 185 -3.53 4.84 11.10
CA GLY A 185 -4.08 4.69 9.77
C GLY A 185 -5.06 5.83 9.47
N VAL A 186 -5.05 6.32 8.25
CA VAL A 186 -5.98 7.35 7.77
C VAL A 186 -6.76 6.83 6.58
N VAL A 187 -8.07 6.96 6.63
CA VAL A 187 -9.00 6.68 5.52
C VAL A 187 -9.87 7.90 5.31
N ALA A 188 -9.88 8.43 4.10
CA ALA A 188 -10.68 9.61 3.80
C ALA A 188 -11.22 9.56 2.36
N ASN A 189 -12.46 9.98 2.16
CA ASN A 189 -12.98 10.16 0.82
C ASN A 189 -12.62 11.56 0.31
N ALA A 190 -11.89 11.61 -0.82
CA ALA A 190 -11.56 12.85 -1.52
C ALA A 190 -12.65 13.24 -2.54
N GLU A 191 -13.58 12.35 -2.84
CA GLU A 191 -14.70 12.55 -3.74
C GLU A 191 -16.04 12.29 -3.04
N PRO A 192 -17.13 13.01 -3.44
CA PRO A 192 -18.42 12.89 -2.76
C PRO A 192 -19.12 11.55 -2.96
N LEU A 193 -18.79 10.81 -4.02
CA LEU A 193 -19.39 9.52 -4.33
C LEU A 193 -18.34 8.43 -4.28
N MET A 194 -18.62 7.40 -3.48
CA MET A 194 -17.76 6.22 -3.35
C MET A 194 -18.15 5.17 -4.39
N ASP A 195 -17.21 4.73 -5.20
CA ASP A 195 -17.36 3.60 -6.10
C ASP A 195 -16.87 2.27 -5.47
N ALA A 196 -16.93 1.18 -6.25
CA ALA A 196 -16.55 -0.14 -5.79
C ALA A 196 -15.04 -0.28 -5.51
N ASP A 197 -14.20 0.38 -6.31
CA ASP A 197 -12.75 0.33 -6.17
C ASP A 197 -12.31 1.14 -4.94
N MET A 198 -12.90 2.30 -4.73
CA MET A 198 -12.71 3.11 -3.51
C MET A 198 -13.09 2.32 -2.25
N ALA A 199 -14.25 1.65 -2.27
CA ALA A 199 -14.69 0.82 -1.16
C ALA A 199 -13.76 -0.38 -0.91
N SER A 200 -13.29 -1.03 -1.97
CA SER A 200 -12.31 -2.12 -1.88
C SER A 200 -10.97 -1.67 -1.31
N LYS A 201 -10.45 -0.52 -1.77
CA LYS A 201 -9.22 0.10 -1.28
C LYS A 201 -9.32 0.37 0.22
N ALA A 202 -10.38 1.07 0.63
CA ALA A 202 -10.63 1.39 2.04
C ALA A 202 -10.75 0.11 2.89
N ALA A 203 -11.55 -0.87 2.46
CA ALA A 203 -11.77 -2.10 3.20
C ALA A 203 -10.48 -2.93 3.39
N ARG A 204 -9.59 -2.98 2.39
CA ARG A 204 -8.29 -3.65 2.50
C ARG A 204 -7.42 -2.96 3.54
N PHE A 205 -7.34 -1.63 3.50
CA PHE A 205 -6.53 -0.85 4.43
C PHE A 205 -7.07 -0.93 5.86
N VAL A 206 -8.39 -0.86 6.06
CA VAL A 206 -9.02 -1.04 7.38
C VAL A 206 -8.69 -2.40 7.98
N ARG A 207 -8.81 -3.49 7.20
CA ARG A 207 -8.46 -4.84 7.66
C ARG A 207 -6.98 -4.98 8.04
N LEU A 208 -6.09 -4.32 7.31
CA LEU A 208 -4.68 -4.28 7.63
C LEU A 208 -4.43 -3.57 8.96
N CYS A 209 -5.03 -2.40 9.16
CA CYS A 209 -4.92 -1.67 10.43
C CYS A 209 -5.50 -2.46 11.59
N ASP A 210 -6.63 -3.16 11.40
CA ASP A 210 -7.24 -4.04 12.41
C ASP A 210 -6.30 -5.19 12.78
N ALA A 211 -5.73 -5.88 11.77
CA ALA A 211 -4.80 -7.00 11.99
C ALA A 211 -3.56 -6.61 12.82
N PHE A 212 -3.07 -5.39 12.68
CA PHE A 212 -1.88 -4.90 13.37
C PHE A 212 -2.18 -3.91 14.51
N SER A 213 -3.42 -3.82 14.95
CA SER A 213 -3.85 -2.94 16.04
C SER A 213 -3.45 -1.46 15.84
N ILE A 214 -3.44 -0.99 14.59
CA ILE A 214 -3.15 0.40 14.23
C ILE A 214 -4.43 1.22 14.34
N PRO A 215 -4.50 2.25 15.21
CA PRO A 215 -5.68 3.10 15.33
C PRO A 215 -6.04 3.77 14.00
N LEU A 216 -7.34 3.87 13.70
CA LEU A 216 -7.85 4.47 12.47
C LEU A 216 -8.48 5.83 12.72
N ILE A 217 -8.19 6.78 11.86
CA ILE A 217 -8.85 8.08 11.76
C ILE A 217 -9.53 8.16 10.39
N THR A 218 -10.79 8.56 10.39
CA THR A 218 -11.56 8.72 9.15
C THR A 218 -12.01 10.17 8.96
N PHE A 219 -11.92 10.67 7.74
CA PHE A 219 -12.41 11.98 7.33
C PHE A 219 -13.51 11.85 6.29
#